data_0ce8428cb6ae6ab0d8af6b8fce794982
#
_entry.id   0ce8428cb6ae6ab0d8af6b8fce794982
#
_cell.length_a   1.000
_cell.length_b   1.000
_cell.length_c   1.000
_cell.angle_alpha   90.00
_cell.angle_beta   90.00
_cell.angle_gamma   90.00
#
_symmetry.space_group_name_H-M   'P 1'
#
loop_
_entity.id
_entity.type
_entity.pdbx_description
1 polymer ?
#
loop_
_entity_poly.entity_id
_entity_poly.type
_entity_poly.pdbx_seq_one_letter_code
_entity_poly.pdbx_strand_id
1 'polypeptide(L)'
;MKLGRMNHVGYAVPEMNAAVTHYRDVMGATSFSEEIILEDRGLKVVFVDTPTHTGMDGTQIELIEELKPGETAISAFLAKNPAGGQHHVCFEVEDIEEARAWFEGQGKRILGPTIPGAHGTPIFFVHPKDMQGMLTEIMETPKGAH
;
A
#
# COMPACT_ATOMS: atom_id res chain seq x y z
N MET A 1 4.71 -18.37 -10.27
CA MET A 1 3.91 -17.23 -9.78
C MET A 1 3.33 -16.46 -10.97
N LYS A 2 2.14 -15.97 -10.82
CA LYS A 2 1.47 -15.16 -11.84
C LYS A 2 1.08 -13.82 -11.23
N LEU A 3 1.52 -12.72 -11.85
CA LEU A 3 1.20 -11.38 -11.38
C LEU A 3 -0.30 -11.10 -11.60
N GLY A 4 -0.96 -10.67 -10.54
CA GLY A 4 -2.34 -10.20 -10.59
C GLY A 4 -2.42 -8.69 -10.81
N ARG A 5 -3.55 -8.10 -10.43
CA ARG A 5 -3.78 -6.67 -10.66
C ARG A 5 -2.96 -5.80 -9.70
N MET A 6 -2.72 -4.57 -10.12
CA MET A 6 -2.21 -3.55 -9.20
C MET A 6 -3.35 -3.15 -8.26
N ASN A 7 -3.21 -3.49 -6.97
CA ASN A 7 -4.23 -3.21 -5.97
C ASN A 7 -4.26 -1.75 -5.57
N HIS A 8 -3.08 -1.20 -5.25
CA HIS A 8 -3.00 0.20 -4.84
C HIS A 8 -1.61 0.78 -5.04
N VAL A 9 -1.56 2.10 -4.97
CA VAL A 9 -0.34 2.88 -4.84
C VAL A 9 -0.35 3.50 -3.45
N GLY A 10 0.71 3.30 -2.68
CA GLY A 10 0.81 3.83 -1.33
C GLY A 10 1.44 5.21 -1.32
N TYR A 11 0.78 6.17 -0.70
CA TYR A 11 1.25 7.54 -0.53
C TYR A 11 1.45 7.83 0.95
N ALA A 12 2.68 8.15 1.35
CA ALA A 12 2.94 8.66 2.68
C ALA A 12 2.52 10.13 2.72
N VAL A 13 1.73 10.49 3.72
CA VAL A 13 1.22 11.86 3.86
C VAL A 13 1.54 12.40 5.26
N PRO A 14 1.87 13.70 5.37
CA PRO A 14 2.17 14.28 6.68
C PRO A 14 0.92 14.47 7.55
N GLU A 15 -0.26 14.63 6.93
CA GLU A 15 -1.49 14.89 7.67
C GLU A 15 -2.69 14.34 6.89
N MET A 16 -3.40 13.37 7.48
CA MET A 16 -4.45 12.63 6.81
C MET A 16 -5.65 13.50 6.40
N ASN A 17 -6.10 14.40 7.28
CA ASN A 17 -7.27 15.21 6.96
C ASN A 17 -7.03 16.12 5.76
N ALA A 18 -5.83 16.69 5.65
CA ALA A 18 -5.47 17.50 4.50
C ALA A 18 -5.41 16.67 3.22
N ALA A 19 -4.89 15.44 3.30
CA ALA A 19 -4.81 14.56 2.15
C ALA A 19 -6.20 14.13 1.68
N VAL A 20 -7.08 13.74 2.60
CA VAL A 20 -8.47 13.37 2.27
C VAL A 20 -9.22 14.55 1.67
N THR A 21 -9.08 15.73 2.25
CA THR A 21 -9.69 16.96 1.72
C THR A 21 -9.21 17.25 0.31
N HIS A 22 -7.92 17.08 0.06
CA HIS A 22 -7.35 17.27 -1.28
C HIS A 22 -8.00 16.33 -2.30
N TYR A 23 -8.07 15.04 -1.98
CA TYR A 23 -8.65 14.08 -2.92
C TYR A 23 -10.14 14.31 -3.14
N ARG A 24 -10.88 14.68 -2.08
CA ARG A 24 -12.32 14.96 -2.20
C ARG A 24 -12.58 16.26 -2.97
N ASP A 25 -11.93 17.34 -2.56
CA ASP A 25 -12.30 18.69 -3.04
C ASP A 25 -11.55 19.11 -4.30
N VAL A 26 -10.31 18.66 -4.48
CA VAL A 26 -9.50 19.01 -5.65
C VAL A 26 -9.59 17.93 -6.72
N MET A 27 -9.46 16.66 -6.34
CA MET A 27 -9.45 15.55 -7.29
C MET A 27 -10.85 15.00 -7.61
N GLY A 28 -11.86 15.38 -6.85
CA GLY A 28 -13.22 14.92 -7.09
C GLY A 28 -13.49 13.48 -6.68
N ALA A 29 -12.68 12.91 -5.78
CA ALA A 29 -12.92 11.57 -5.27
C ALA A 29 -14.24 11.54 -4.48
N THR A 30 -15.01 10.47 -4.68
CA THR A 30 -16.33 10.32 -4.06
C THR A 30 -16.44 9.13 -3.14
N SER A 31 -15.42 8.27 -3.10
CA SER A 31 -15.46 7.03 -2.31
C SER A 31 -14.16 6.85 -1.57
N PHE A 32 -14.28 6.74 -0.25
CA PHE A 32 -13.15 6.56 0.68
C PHE A 32 -13.47 5.41 1.61
N SER A 33 -12.44 4.69 2.04
CA SER A 33 -12.61 3.75 3.14
C SER A 33 -12.74 4.49 4.46
N GLU A 34 -13.21 3.81 5.49
CA GLU A 34 -13.06 4.30 6.86
C GLU A 34 -11.57 4.31 7.21
N GLU A 35 -11.21 5.03 8.28
CA GLU A 35 -9.85 5.00 8.79
C GLU A 35 -9.51 3.62 9.31
N ILE A 36 -8.36 3.11 8.89
CA ILE A 36 -7.85 1.81 9.32
C ILE A 36 -6.65 2.07 10.21
N ILE A 37 -6.70 1.60 11.46
CA ILE A 37 -5.60 1.78 12.40
C ILE A 37 -4.79 0.49 12.45
N LEU A 38 -3.52 0.61 12.05
CA LEU A 38 -2.55 -0.49 12.12
C LEU A 38 -1.69 -0.26 13.37
N GLU A 39 -2.22 -0.62 14.53
CA GLU A 39 -1.60 -0.28 15.83
C GLU A 39 -0.17 -0.79 15.97
N ASP A 40 0.06 -2.05 15.60
CA ASP A 40 1.40 -2.66 15.70
C ASP A 40 2.43 -1.98 14.82
N ARG A 41 1.97 -1.29 13.77
CA ARG A 41 2.82 -0.58 12.83
C ARG A 41 2.86 0.93 13.08
N GLY A 42 2.00 1.43 13.98
CA GLY A 42 1.90 2.85 14.30
C GLY A 42 1.40 3.70 13.14
N LEU A 43 0.55 3.15 12.29
CA LEU A 43 0.08 3.81 11.06
C LEU A 43 -1.44 3.93 11.03
N LYS A 44 -1.91 4.98 10.39
CA LYS A 44 -3.31 5.18 10.02
C LYS A 44 -3.40 5.17 8.50
N VAL A 45 -4.39 4.46 7.97
CA VAL A 45 -4.58 4.29 6.52
C VAL A 45 -5.99 4.67 6.12
N VAL A 46 -6.12 5.34 4.98
CA VAL A 46 -7.41 5.56 4.29
C VAL A 46 -7.20 5.19 2.83
N PHE A 47 -8.07 4.36 2.28
CA PHE A 47 -8.07 4.06 0.86
C PHE A 47 -9.00 5.01 0.12
N VAL A 48 -8.51 5.55 -1.00
CA VAL A 48 -9.29 6.36 -1.93
C VAL A 48 -9.60 5.46 -3.13
N ASP A 49 -10.87 5.30 -3.45
CA ASP A 49 -11.26 4.52 -4.62
C ASP A 49 -11.11 5.33 -5.90
N THR A 50 -10.63 4.67 -6.95
CA THR A 50 -10.52 5.25 -8.29
C THR A 50 -11.26 4.35 -9.27
N PRO A 51 -12.60 4.32 -9.19
CA PRO A 51 -13.40 3.43 -10.06
C PRO A 51 -13.39 3.92 -11.50
N THR A 52 -13.67 3.00 -12.42
CA THR A 52 -13.89 3.39 -13.80
C THR A 52 -15.19 4.20 -13.91
N HIS A 53 -15.37 4.94 -15.00
CA HIS A 53 -16.58 5.71 -15.20
C HIS A 53 -17.84 4.82 -15.33
N THR A 54 -17.67 3.52 -15.56
CA THR A 54 -18.77 2.56 -15.58
C THR A 54 -18.99 1.87 -14.24
N GLY A 55 -18.25 2.29 -13.19
CA GLY A 55 -18.43 1.81 -11.82
C GLY A 55 -17.64 0.56 -11.44
N MET A 56 -16.74 0.08 -12.31
CA MET A 56 -15.88 -1.05 -11.98
C MET A 56 -14.73 -0.61 -11.05
N ASP A 57 -14.29 -1.52 -10.19
CA ASP A 57 -13.19 -1.25 -9.27
C ASP A 57 -11.90 -0.92 -10.03
N GLY A 58 -11.27 0.17 -9.60
CA GLY A 58 -9.96 0.57 -10.08
C GLY A 58 -8.87 0.31 -9.06
N THR A 59 -7.66 0.73 -9.40
CA THR A 59 -6.54 0.76 -8.47
C THR A 59 -6.84 1.79 -7.39
N GLN A 60 -6.64 1.41 -6.12
CA GLN A 60 -6.85 2.36 -5.01
C GLN A 60 -5.59 3.19 -4.75
N ILE A 61 -5.77 4.33 -4.10
CA ILE A 61 -4.67 5.08 -3.49
C ILE A 61 -4.75 4.81 -2.00
N GLU A 62 -3.64 4.35 -1.42
CA GLU A 62 -3.54 4.16 0.03
C GLU A 62 -2.84 5.37 0.64
N LEU A 63 -3.58 6.18 1.39
CA LEU A 63 -3.01 7.30 2.13
C LEU A 63 -2.54 6.79 3.49
N ILE A 64 -1.28 7.07 3.85
CA ILE A 64 -0.67 6.55 5.06
C ILE A 64 -0.10 7.69 5.89
N GLU A 65 -0.57 7.79 7.15
CA GLU A 65 -0.10 8.78 8.11
C GLU A 65 0.51 8.07 9.31
N GLU A 66 1.55 8.65 9.90
CA GLU A 66 2.14 8.12 11.12
C GLU A 66 1.30 8.48 12.35
N LEU A 67 0.95 7.47 13.16
CA LEU A 67 0.41 7.68 14.50
C LEU A 67 1.54 7.90 15.51
N LYS A 68 2.73 7.37 15.21
CA LYS A 68 3.93 7.49 16.04
C LYS A 68 5.04 8.12 15.19
N PRO A 69 5.06 9.45 15.05
CA PRO A 69 6.06 10.13 14.21
C PRO A 69 7.49 9.73 14.56
N GLY A 70 8.28 9.41 13.54
CA GLY A 70 9.67 9.00 13.70
C GLY A 70 9.88 7.52 14.02
N GLU A 71 8.83 6.76 14.29
CA GLU A 71 8.93 5.38 14.77
C GLU A 71 8.28 4.36 13.83
N THR A 72 8.05 4.71 12.57
CA THR A 72 7.31 3.85 11.64
C THR A 72 8.10 3.54 10.38
N ALA A 73 7.59 2.61 9.58
CA ALA A 73 8.20 2.22 8.32
C ALA A 73 8.27 3.34 7.29
N ILE A 74 7.45 4.40 7.42
CA ILE A 74 7.46 5.54 6.49
C ILE A 74 8.21 6.75 7.03
N SER A 75 8.77 6.66 8.23
CA SER A 75 9.44 7.80 8.88
C SER A 75 10.64 8.33 8.08
N ALA A 76 11.49 7.43 7.59
CA ALA A 76 12.66 7.83 6.81
C ALA A 76 12.23 8.48 5.48
N PHE A 77 11.17 7.98 4.88
CA PHE A 77 10.63 8.55 3.65
C PHE A 77 10.11 9.97 3.90
N LEU A 78 9.32 10.18 4.94
CA LEU A 78 8.76 11.49 5.27
C LEU A 78 9.85 12.49 5.68
N ALA A 79 10.93 12.03 6.31
CA ALA A 79 12.06 12.90 6.63
C ALA A 79 12.70 13.48 5.37
N LYS A 80 12.77 12.71 4.30
CA LYS A 80 13.31 13.15 3.01
C LYS A 80 12.25 13.83 2.14
N ASN A 81 10.98 13.57 2.37
CA ASN A 81 9.85 14.07 1.58
C ASN A 81 8.80 14.63 2.53
N PRO A 82 9.05 15.78 3.16
CA PRO A 82 8.15 16.32 4.20
C PRO A 82 6.74 16.69 3.69
N ALA A 83 6.59 16.90 2.40
CA ALA A 83 5.27 17.13 1.79
C ALA A 83 4.53 15.82 1.49
N GLY A 84 5.18 14.67 1.72
CA GLY A 84 4.66 13.37 1.35
C GLY A 84 5.05 12.96 -0.06
N GLY A 85 4.47 11.87 -0.53
CA GLY A 85 4.70 11.37 -1.88
C GLY A 85 4.46 9.89 -2.01
N GLN A 86 4.69 9.38 -3.22
CA GLN A 86 4.53 7.96 -3.51
C GLN A 86 5.58 7.13 -2.79
N HIS A 87 5.12 6.18 -1.99
CA HIS A 87 5.98 5.34 -1.16
C HIS A 87 6.17 3.94 -1.74
N HIS A 88 5.11 3.31 -2.20
CA HIS A 88 5.17 1.95 -2.74
C HIS A 88 4.03 1.69 -3.72
N VAL A 89 4.15 0.54 -4.42
CA VAL A 89 3.06 -0.02 -5.24
C VAL A 89 2.75 -1.41 -4.73
N CYS A 90 1.50 -1.84 -4.87
CA CYS A 90 1.06 -3.14 -4.40
C CYS A 90 0.43 -3.94 -5.53
N PHE A 91 0.90 -5.18 -5.71
CA PHE A 91 0.34 -6.12 -6.67
C PHE A 91 -0.23 -7.33 -5.95
N GLU A 92 -1.32 -7.87 -6.51
CA GLU A 92 -1.95 -9.07 -5.98
C GLU A 92 -1.35 -10.33 -6.59
N VAL A 93 -1.30 -11.37 -5.77
CA VAL A 93 -0.95 -12.73 -6.18
C VAL A 93 -1.99 -13.69 -5.62
N GLU A 94 -2.06 -14.88 -6.19
CA GLU A 94 -3.05 -15.87 -5.74
C GLU A 94 -2.67 -16.51 -4.41
N ASP A 95 -1.39 -16.81 -4.22
CA ASP A 95 -0.86 -17.50 -3.04
C ASP A 95 0.40 -16.80 -2.54
N ILE A 96 0.35 -16.25 -1.33
CA ILE A 96 1.44 -15.44 -0.80
C ILE A 96 2.71 -16.25 -0.53
N GLU A 97 2.57 -17.51 -0.08
CA GLU A 97 3.74 -18.34 0.22
C GLU A 97 4.43 -18.77 -1.07
N GLU A 98 3.68 -19.10 -2.10
CA GLU A 98 4.22 -19.39 -3.42
C GLU A 98 4.98 -18.18 -3.97
N ALA A 99 4.38 -16.98 -3.83
CA ALA A 99 5.01 -15.75 -4.28
C ALA A 99 6.30 -15.47 -3.52
N ARG A 100 6.30 -15.66 -2.20
CA ARG A 100 7.48 -15.47 -1.38
C ARG A 100 8.62 -16.38 -1.84
N ALA A 101 8.32 -17.67 -2.01
CA ALA A 101 9.30 -18.64 -2.50
C ALA A 101 9.83 -18.27 -3.90
N TRP A 102 8.96 -17.75 -4.75
CA TRP A 102 9.34 -17.29 -6.08
C TRP A 102 10.34 -16.16 -6.03
N PHE A 103 10.08 -15.10 -5.26
CA PHE A 103 11.01 -13.98 -5.12
C PHE A 103 12.31 -14.38 -4.48
N GLU A 104 12.28 -15.23 -3.45
CA GLU A 104 13.49 -15.76 -2.82
C GLU A 104 14.33 -16.57 -3.82
N GLY A 105 13.67 -17.40 -4.61
CA GLY A 105 14.33 -18.20 -5.66
C GLY A 105 14.96 -17.34 -6.76
N GLN A 106 14.43 -16.13 -6.97
CA GLN A 106 15.01 -15.16 -7.92
C GLN A 106 16.13 -14.32 -7.29
N GLY A 107 16.48 -14.57 -6.02
CA GLY A 107 17.50 -13.80 -5.32
C GLY A 107 17.05 -12.39 -4.91
N LYS A 108 15.77 -12.14 -4.86
CA LYS A 108 15.23 -10.83 -4.47
C LYS A 108 15.12 -10.72 -2.95
N ARG A 109 15.45 -9.57 -2.40
CA ARG A 109 15.43 -9.34 -0.95
C ARG A 109 14.04 -9.00 -0.47
N ILE A 110 13.49 -9.85 0.38
CA ILE A 110 12.21 -9.62 1.02
C ILE A 110 12.46 -8.94 2.37
N LEU A 111 11.72 -7.88 2.64
CA LEU A 111 11.87 -7.07 3.85
C LEU A 111 10.93 -7.60 4.93
N GLY A 112 11.49 -8.35 5.87
CA GLY A 112 10.75 -8.85 7.02
C GLY A 112 9.86 -10.06 6.75
N PRO A 113 9.06 -10.47 7.74
CA PRO A 113 8.15 -11.60 7.62
C PRO A 113 6.89 -11.22 6.83
N THR A 114 6.15 -12.25 6.40
CA THR A 114 4.79 -12.05 5.89
C THR A 114 3.89 -11.63 7.05
N ILE A 115 3.15 -10.55 6.88
CA ILE A 115 2.28 -9.96 7.90
C ILE A 115 0.90 -9.64 7.33
N PRO A 116 -0.12 -9.44 8.17
CA PRO A 116 -1.41 -8.94 7.69
C PRO A 116 -1.28 -7.50 7.17
N GLY A 117 -1.82 -7.24 6.00
CA GLY A 117 -1.87 -5.89 5.42
C GLY A 117 -3.14 -5.15 5.79
N ALA A 118 -3.28 -3.90 5.29
CA ALA A 118 -4.44 -3.05 5.57
C ALA A 118 -5.76 -3.63 5.05
N HIS A 119 -5.70 -4.43 3.98
CA HIS A 119 -6.87 -5.14 3.45
C HIS A 119 -7.19 -6.44 4.20
N GLY A 120 -6.40 -6.79 5.22
CA GLY A 120 -6.63 -7.98 6.04
C GLY A 120 -6.09 -9.28 5.45
N THR A 121 -5.39 -9.24 4.32
CA THR A 121 -4.75 -10.41 3.71
C THR A 121 -3.26 -10.37 3.91
N PRO A 122 -2.55 -11.54 3.81
CA PRO A 122 -1.10 -11.56 3.99
C PRO A 122 -0.35 -10.74 2.95
N ILE A 123 0.68 -10.04 3.39
CA ILE A 123 1.55 -9.23 2.54
C ILE A 123 3.03 -9.42 2.91
N PHE A 124 3.91 -9.09 1.96
CA PHE A 124 5.32 -8.82 2.24
C PHE A 124 5.81 -7.72 1.28
N PHE A 125 6.95 -7.13 1.62
CA PHE A 125 7.59 -6.10 0.77
C PHE A 125 8.88 -6.64 0.19
N VAL A 126 9.17 -6.26 -1.06
CA VAL A 126 10.43 -6.57 -1.74
C VAL A 126 11.26 -5.31 -1.88
N HIS A 127 12.55 -5.41 -1.59
CA HIS A 127 13.48 -4.28 -1.55
C HIS A 127 13.50 -3.53 -2.89
N PRO A 128 13.42 -2.20 -2.88
CA PRO A 128 13.34 -1.41 -4.12
C PRO A 128 14.55 -1.59 -5.05
N LYS A 129 15.74 -1.84 -4.52
CA LYS A 129 16.92 -2.07 -5.35
C LYS A 129 16.79 -3.32 -6.23
N ASP A 130 15.96 -4.27 -5.83
CA ASP A 130 15.72 -5.48 -6.59
C ASP A 130 14.45 -5.40 -7.44
N MET A 131 13.73 -4.28 -7.37
CA MET A 131 12.43 -4.06 -8.02
C MET A 131 12.43 -2.79 -8.88
N GLN A 132 13.52 -2.55 -9.60
CA GLN A 132 13.66 -1.42 -10.52
C GLN A 132 13.46 -0.06 -9.85
N GLY A 133 13.84 0.05 -8.58
CA GLY A 133 13.79 1.30 -7.83
C GLY A 133 12.49 1.54 -7.07
N MET A 134 11.53 0.61 -7.16
CA MET A 134 10.23 0.78 -6.53
C MET A 134 10.04 -0.21 -5.37
N LEU A 135 9.83 0.29 -4.16
CA LEU A 135 9.39 -0.54 -3.05
C LEU A 135 8.08 -1.20 -3.43
N THR A 136 8.06 -2.52 -3.45
CA THR A 136 6.94 -3.28 -3.98
C THR A 136 6.32 -4.15 -2.90
N GLU A 137 5.03 -3.93 -2.66
CA GLU A 137 4.23 -4.77 -1.77
C GLU A 137 3.59 -5.88 -2.60
N ILE A 138 3.66 -7.10 -2.10
CA ILE A 138 2.98 -8.25 -2.68
C ILE A 138 1.88 -8.66 -1.71
N MET A 139 0.69 -8.82 -2.22
CA MET A 139 -0.51 -9.03 -1.43
C MET A 139 -1.27 -10.24 -1.96
N GLU A 140 -1.72 -11.11 -1.06
CA GLU A 140 -2.61 -12.18 -1.48
C GLU A 140 -3.97 -11.60 -1.81
N THR A 141 -4.54 -11.99 -2.95
CA THR A 141 -5.87 -11.53 -3.36
C THR A 141 -6.89 -11.89 -2.27
N PRO A 142 -7.71 -10.94 -1.79
CA PRO A 142 -8.72 -11.24 -0.78
C PRO A 142 -9.69 -12.30 -1.28
N LYS A 143 -9.97 -13.29 -0.44
CA LYS A 143 -10.94 -14.34 -0.77
C LYS A 143 -12.34 -13.74 -0.86
N GLY A 144 -13.06 -14.08 -1.94
CA GLY A 144 -14.37 -13.50 -2.20
C GLY A 144 -14.33 -12.14 -2.88
N ALA A 145 -13.14 -11.61 -3.22
CA ALA A 145 -13.00 -10.39 -4.02
C ALA A 145 -13.37 -10.70 -5.49
N HIS A 146 -13.94 -9.73 -6.12
CA HIS A 146 -14.40 -9.87 -7.53
C HIS A 146 -13.58 -9.03 -8.48
#